data_f29b92216ed95855a474f19c987f7222
#
_entry.id   f29b92216ed95855a474f19c987f7222
#
_cell.length_a   1.000
_cell.length_b   1.000
_cell.length_c   1.000
_cell.angle_alpha   90.00
_cell.angle_beta   90.00
_cell.angle_gamma   90.00
#
_symmetry.space_group_name_H-M   'P 1'
#
loop_
_entity.id
_entity.type
_entity.pdbx_description
1 polymer ?
#
loop_
_entity_poly.entity_id
_entity_poly.type
_entity_poly.pdbx_seq_one_letter_code
_entity_poly.pdbx_strand_id
1 'polypeptide(L)'
;MKYHFIINPVAGKQDSSKILVPEIKRAATACGIAETDLTIQLTNRPAHAHFLALEAVSAAAEQDEEIRIYAAGGDGTFNEVLTGAMNYKKAAVGLLPYGSGNDFLRSFGTREEFCDIEDQLRGGVKEIDMIKTQRGYAADICSAGLDAKVAYGIPKFRRIPFCGGCMAYKLSIVEVLLGKRATRLHINIDGNEFERSAILVAVCNGRYYGGGFLAAPESQLDDGVLDVMVVNEISLAKIAKVLPIYQAGKHFANGEIVPELENIVEYYPAKSVHIRPVDENQEVIVNVDGECGPDKELSAEIVPLSARLILPKKVYDKQM
;
A
#
# COMPACT_ATOMS: atom_id res chain seq x y z
N MET A 1 12.31 18.83 -18.08
CA MET A 1 11.78 17.72 -17.23
C MET A 1 12.83 17.37 -16.20
N LYS A 2 12.47 17.28 -14.94
CA LYS A 2 13.37 16.93 -13.82
C LYS A 2 13.19 15.49 -13.37
N TYR A 3 14.26 14.90 -12.88
CA TYR A 3 14.31 13.54 -12.36
C TYR A 3 14.87 13.56 -10.94
N HIS A 4 14.07 13.06 -10.00
CA HIS A 4 14.43 13.11 -8.58
C HIS A 4 14.33 11.71 -7.97
N PHE A 5 15.43 11.20 -7.43
CA PHE A 5 15.47 9.92 -6.73
C PHE A 5 15.53 10.16 -5.22
N ILE A 6 14.55 9.62 -4.51
CA ILE A 6 14.49 9.65 -3.05
C ILE A 6 14.75 8.23 -2.56
N ILE A 7 15.90 8.04 -1.92
CA ILE A 7 16.37 6.72 -1.49
C ILE A 7 16.25 6.60 0.03
N ASN A 8 15.59 5.56 0.50
CA ASN A 8 15.58 5.19 1.91
C ASN A 8 16.72 4.18 2.19
N PRO A 9 17.85 4.60 2.79
CA PRO A 9 19.03 3.76 2.96
C PRO A 9 18.83 2.63 3.97
N VAL A 10 17.79 2.73 4.82
CA VAL A 10 17.47 1.69 5.82
C VAL A 10 16.37 0.75 5.36
N ALA A 11 15.85 0.91 4.14
CA ALA A 11 14.90 -0.02 3.56
C ALA A 11 15.58 -1.35 3.20
N GLY A 12 14.94 -2.47 3.55
CA GLY A 12 15.46 -3.79 3.28
C GLY A 12 16.52 -4.26 4.29
N LYS A 13 17.46 -5.10 3.81
CA LYS A 13 18.47 -5.76 4.67
C LYS A 13 19.82 -5.05 4.70
N GLN A 14 20.10 -4.22 3.72
CA GLN A 14 21.39 -3.52 3.52
C GLN A 14 21.13 -2.12 3.00
N ASP A 15 22.08 -1.22 3.24
CA ASP A 15 22.07 0.12 2.66
C ASP A 15 22.19 0.04 1.13
N SER A 16 21.06 0.23 0.47
CA SER A 16 20.96 0.17 -1.00
C SER A 16 21.55 1.40 -1.69
N SER A 17 21.76 2.50 -0.98
CA SER A 17 22.23 3.76 -1.58
C SER A 17 23.59 3.63 -2.27
N LYS A 18 24.50 2.80 -1.70
CA LYS A 18 25.85 2.58 -2.25
C LYS A 18 25.82 1.91 -3.62
N ILE A 19 24.81 1.11 -3.91
CA ILE A 19 24.63 0.42 -5.19
C ILE A 19 23.78 1.31 -6.12
N LEU A 20 22.68 1.86 -5.60
CA LEU A 20 21.74 2.62 -6.40
C LEU A 20 22.30 3.93 -6.96
N VAL A 21 23.05 4.70 -6.18
CA VAL A 21 23.55 6.01 -6.65
C VAL A 21 24.40 5.89 -7.90
N PRO A 22 25.40 4.98 -8.00
CA PRO A 22 26.15 4.78 -9.24
C PRO A 22 25.27 4.24 -10.39
N GLU A 23 24.33 3.34 -10.11
CA GLU A 23 23.45 2.77 -11.14
C GLU A 23 22.50 3.83 -11.71
N ILE A 24 21.90 4.68 -10.86
CA ILE A 24 21.04 5.78 -11.28
C ILE A 24 21.80 6.73 -12.22
N LYS A 25 23.02 7.13 -11.85
CA LYS A 25 23.85 8.02 -12.69
C LYS A 25 24.16 7.38 -14.04
N ARG A 26 24.52 6.11 -14.06
CA ARG A 26 24.78 5.36 -15.30
C ARG A 26 23.54 5.30 -16.18
N ALA A 27 22.39 4.91 -15.60
CA ALA A 27 21.12 4.80 -16.32
C ALA A 27 20.65 6.16 -16.86
N ALA A 28 20.77 7.23 -16.07
CA ALA A 28 20.44 8.58 -16.51
C ALA A 28 21.30 9.02 -17.70
N THR A 29 22.61 8.77 -17.66
CA THR A 29 23.51 9.03 -18.81
C THR A 29 23.10 8.21 -20.04
N ALA A 30 22.78 6.92 -19.89
CA ALA A 30 22.33 6.05 -20.99
C ALA A 30 20.98 6.51 -21.58
N CYS A 31 20.15 7.17 -20.79
CA CYS A 31 18.88 7.76 -21.23
C CYS A 31 19.03 9.22 -21.76
N GLY A 32 20.24 9.78 -21.79
CA GLY A 32 20.48 11.15 -22.25
C GLY A 32 20.01 12.25 -21.30
N ILE A 33 19.83 11.93 -20.02
CA ILE A 33 19.42 12.87 -18.97
C ILE A 33 20.64 13.68 -18.53
N ALA A 34 20.55 15.02 -18.60
CA ALA A 34 21.62 15.90 -18.16
C ALA A 34 21.81 15.84 -16.63
N GLU A 35 23.03 15.97 -16.14
CA GLU A 35 23.32 15.95 -14.70
C GLU A 35 22.60 17.07 -13.94
N THR A 36 22.34 18.21 -14.59
CA THR A 36 21.57 19.34 -14.06
C THR A 36 20.08 19.06 -13.88
N ASP A 37 19.57 18.00 -14.50
CA ASP A 37 18.17 17.57 -14.42
C ASP A 37 17.97 16.37 -13.48
N LEU A 38 19.05 15.83 -12.92
CA LEU A 38 19.07 14.69 -12.02
C LEU A 38 19.38 15.11 -10.59
N THR A 39 18.47 14.80 -9.66
CA THR A 39 18.68 14.96 -8.22
C THR A 39 18.57 13.61 -7.52
N ILE A 40 19.46 13.35 -6.57
CA ILE A 40 19.44 12.12 -5.75
C ILE A 40 19.53 12.54 -4.29
N GLN A 41 18.56 12.19 -3.48
CA GLN A 41 18.51 12.51 -2.04
C GLN A 41 18.25 11.25 -1.21
N LEU A 42 18.83 11.23 0.00
CA LEU A 42 18.65 10.15 0.97
C LEU A 42 17.71 10.59 2.09
N THR A 43 16.80 9.71 2.49
CA THR A 43 16.02 9.94 3.72
C THR A 43 16.88 9.73 4.96
N ASN A 44 16.59 10.42 6.05
CA ASN A 44 17.34 10.33 7.31
C ASN A 44 16.44 10.18 8.55
N ARG A 45 15.12 10.18 8.37
CA ARG A 45 14.12 10.02 9.44
C ARG A 45 12.79 9.52 8.84
N PRO A 46 11.86 8.99 9.65
CA PRO A 46 10.49 8.71 9.22
C PRO A 46 9.82 9.95 8.62
N ALA A 47 8.91 9.76 7.70
CA ALA A 47 8.18 10.77 6.92
C ALA A 47 9.08 11.73 6.10
N HIS A 48 10.40 11.50 6.02
CA HIS A 48 11.30 12.40 5.29
C HIS A 48 11.09 12.34 3.78
N ALA A 49 10.72 11.19 3.24
CA ALA A 49 10.47 11.04 1.81
C ALA A 49 9.29 11.90 1.33
N HIS A 50 8.26 12.05 2.17
CA HIS A 50 7.14 12.96 1.89
C HIS A 50 7.60 14.41 1.75
N PHE A 51 8.40 14.91 2.70
CA PHE A 51 8.89 16.29 2.66
C PHE A 51 9.82 16.54 1.48
N LEU A 52 10.71 15.59 1.16
CA LEU A 52 11.60 15.70 -0.01
C LEU A 52 10.81 15.73 -1.33
N ALA A 53 9.75 14.91 -1.43
CA ALA A 53 8.86 14.94 -2.59
C ALA A 53 8.11 16.28 -2.69
N LEU A 54 7.58 16.79 -1.57
CA LEU A 54 6.89 18.08 -1.52
C LEU A 54 7.79 19.24 -1.92
N GLU A 55 9.04 19.27 -1.44
CA GLU A 55 10.05 20.26 -1.85
C GLU A 55 10.34 20.17 -3.34
N ALA A 56 10.52 18.95 -3.85
CA ALA A 56 10.84 18.72 -5.27
C ALA A 56 9.72 19.20 -6.19
N VAL A 57 8.45 18.89 -5.85
CA VAL A 57 7.30 19.35 -6.66
C VAL A 57 7.08 20.85 -6.52
N SER A 58 7.34 21.45 -5.37
CA SER A 58 7.22 22.90 -5.18
C SER A 58 8.21 23.64 -6.06
N ALA A 59 9.48 23.20 -6.10
CA ALA A 59 10.51 23.78 -6.97
C ALA A 59 10.19 23.60 -8.47
N ALA A 60 9.64 22.44 -8.85
CA ALA A 60 9.21 22.19 -10.23
C ALA A 60 8.00 23.05 -10.62
N ALA A 61 7.07 23.25 -9.69
CA ALA A 61 5.88 24.05 -9.90
C ALA A 61 6.19 25.54 -10.11
N GLU A 62 7.16 26.11 -9.38
CA GLU A 62 7.64 27.49 -9.55
C GLU A 62 8.17 27.76 -10.97
N GLN A 63 8.70 26.73 -11.63
CA GLN A 63 9.26 26.80 -12.97
C GLN A 63 8.32 26.24 -14.05
N ASP A 64 7.12 25.81 -13.66
CA ASP A 64 6.13 25.11 -14.52
C ASP A 64 6.71 23.86 -15.21
N GLU A 65 7.68 23.18 -14.58
CA GLU A 65 8.36 22.00 -15.13
C GLU A 65 7.68 20.68 -14.76
N GLU A 66 7.79 19.71 -15.66
CA GLU A 66 7.45 18.33 -15.35
C GLU A 66 8.53 17.70 -14.49
N ILE A 67 8.09 16.85 -13.52
CA ILE A 67 9.02 16.14 -12.64
C ILE A 67 8.62 14.66 -12.52
N ARG A 68 9.62 13.78 -12.59
CA ARG A 68 9.53 12.35 -12.29
C ARG A 68 10.28 12.06 -11.01
N ILE A 69 9.57 11.57 -9.99
CA ILE A 69 10.15 11.26 -8.69
C ILE A 69 10.13 9.75 -8.49
N TYR A 70 11.28 9.18 -8.14
CA TYR A 70 11.45 7.74 -7.93
C TYR A 70 11.69 7.45 -6.46
N ALA A 71 10.76 6.71 -5.84
CA ALA A 71 10.85 6.26 -4.45
C ALA A 71 11.63 4.95 -4.39
N ALA A 72 12.87 4.98 -3.92
CA ALA A 72 13.66 3.77 -3.69
C ALA A 72 13.54 3.31 -2.24
N GLY A 73 12.67 2.34 -2.00
CA GLY A 73 12.35 1.85 -0.65
C GLY A 73 11.31 0.75 -0.65
N GLY A 74 10.54 0.67 0.43
CA GLY A 74 9.34 -0.18 0.55
C GLY A 74 8.06 0.61 0.30
N ASP A 75 6.90 -0.06 0.49
CA ASP A 75 5.57 0.53 0.30
C ASP A 75 5.38 1.83 1.08
N GLY A 76 5.85 1.92 2.33
CA GLY A 76 5.79 3.15 3.11
C GLY A 76 6.57 4.31 2.50
N THR A 77 7.80 4.07 2.00
CA THR A 77 8.59 5.12 1.30
C THR A 77 7.89 5.56 0.02
N PHE A 78 7.31 4.61 -0.72
CA PHE A 78 6.53 4.90 -1.92
C PHE A 78 5.30 5.75 -1.61
N ASN A 79 4.51 5.37 -0.59
CA ASN A 79 3.33 6.13 -0.19
C ASN A 79 3.70 7.55 0.30
N GLU A 80 4.78 7.71 1.09
CA GLU A 80 5.31 9.02 1.48
C GLU A 80 5.61 9.91 0.25
N VAL A 81 6.31 9.37 -0.76
CA VAL A 81 6.66 10.12 -1.98
C VAL A 81 5.41 10.43 -2.81
N LEU A 82 4.53 9.45 -2.99
CA LEU A 82 3.31 9.59 -3.78
C LEU A 82 2.41 10.69 -3.19
N THR A 83 2.17 10.64 -1.87
CA THR A 83 1.34 11.62 -1.18
C THR A 83 1.97 13.01 -1.13
N GLY A 84 3.31 13.10 -1.08
CA GLY A 84 4.03 14.38 -1.19
C GLY A 84 3.94 15.01 -2.57
N ALA A 85 3.76 14.21 -3.63
CA ALA A 85 3.77 14.65 -5.01
C ALA A 85 2.38 14.83 -5.64
N MET A 86 1.33 14.19 -5.12
CA MET A 86 0.02 14.06 -5.78
C MET A 86 -0.69 15.39 -6.08
N ASN A 87 -0.40 16.44 -5.34
CA ASN A 87 -1.04 17.76 -5.55
C ASN A 87 -0.48 18.55 -6.74
N TYR A 88 0.55 18.04 -7.42
CA TYR A 88 1.12 18.68 -8.59
C TYR A 88 0.88 17.84 -9.85
N LYS A 89 -0.01 18.32 -10.73
CA LYS A 89 -0.46 17.58 -11.93
C LYS A 89 0.66 17.22 -12.92
N LYS A 90 1.82 17.87 -12.87
CA LYS A 90 2.97 17.57 -13.72
C LYS A 90 4.01 16.69 -13.04
N ALA A 91 3.72 16.22 -11.81
CA ALA A 91 4.52 15.22 -11.13
C ALA A 91 4.03 13.80 -11.45
N ALA A 92 4.96 12.87 -11.57
CA ALA A 92 4.67 11.45 -11.61
C ALA A 92 5.68 10.68 -10.74
N VAL A 93 5.23 9.62 -10.08
CA VAL A 93 6.02 8.88 -9.10
C VAL A 93 6.26 7.45 -9.56
N GLY A 94 7.52 7.02 -9.55
CA GLY A 94 7.94 5.64 -9.80
C GLY A 94 8.38 4.94 -8.51
N LEU A 95 8.26 3.63 -8.48
CA LEU A 95 8.68 2.77 -7.36
C LEU A 95 9.91 1.96 -7.74
N LEU A 96 10.97 2.06 -6.94
CA LEU A 96 12.13 1.16 -6.95
C LEU A 96 12.07 0.27 -5.71
N PRO A 97 11.78 -1.03 -5.84
CA PRO A 97 11.38 -1.90 -4.73
C PRO A 97 12.57 -2.45 -3.93
N TYR A 98 13.12 -1.64 -3.05
CA TYR A 98 14.24 -2.01 -2.16
C TYR A 98 13.80 -2.33 -0.72
N GLY A 99 12.50 -2.25 -0.43
CA GLY A 99 11.89 -2.68 0.84
C GLY A 99 11.68 -4.19 0.94
N SER A 100 11.14 -4.63 2.08
CA SER A 100 10.87 -6.04 2.37
C SER A 100 9.50 -6.54 1.87
N GLY A 101 8.51 -5.65 1.73
CA GLY A 101 7.16 -5.97 1.23
C GLY A 101 7.07 -5.74 -0.28
N ASN A 102 6.85 -4.49 -0.65
CA ASN A 102 6.59 -4.03 -2.02
C ASN A 102 5.40 -4.76 -2.64
N ASP A 103 4.27 -4.72 -1.94
CA ASP A 103 3.05 -5.40 -2.35
C ASP A 103 2.34 -4.65 -3.48
N PHE A 104 2.34 -3.31 -3.45
CA PHE A 104 1.69 -2.45 -4.44
C PHE A 104 2.09 -2.78 -5.89
N LEU A 105 3.39 -2.96 -6.16
CA LEU A 105 3.88 -3.26 -7.51
C LEU A 105 3.34 -4.57 -8.09
N ARG A 106 2.94 -5.54 -7.22
CA ARG A 106 2.43 -6.86 -7.65
C ARG A 106 1.15 -6.76 -8.47
N SER A 107 0.42 -5.65 -8.33
CA SER A 107 -0.75 -5.34 -9.17
C SER A 107 -0.37 -5.07 -10.63
N PHE A 108 0.91 -4.79 -10.92
CA PHE A 108 1.38 -4.38 -12.25
C PHE A 108 2.42 -5.35 -12.85
N GLY A 109 3.31 -5.89 -12.02
CA GLY A 109 4.42 -6.71 -12.52
C GLY A 109 5.28 -7.31 -11.43
N THR A 110 6.49 -7.68 -11.81
CA THR A 110 7.47 -8.31 -10.92
C THR A 110 8.45 -7.30 -10.33
N ARG A 111 9.08 -7.68 -9.23
CA ARG A 111 10.13 -6.88 -8.60
C ARG A 111 11.30 -6.60 -9.56
N GLU A 112 11.68 -7.60 -10.34
CA GLU A 112 12.78 -7.53 -11.29
C GLU A 112 12.51 -6.48 -12.38
N GLU A 113 11.29 -6.41 -12.89
CA GLU A 113 10.87 -5.40 -13.87
C GLU A 113 10.96 -3.99 -13.31
N PHE A 114 10.59 -3.80 -12.03
CA PHE A 114 10.64 -2.50 -11.36
C PHE A 114 12.06 -2.09 -10.90
N CYS A 115 13.00 -3.01 -10.78
CA CYS A 115 14.40 -2.71 -10.46
C CYS A 115 15.22 -2.22 -11.66
N ASP A 116 14.74 -2.35 -12.89
CA ASP A 116 15.41 -1.88 -14.11
C ASP A 116 15.27 -0.35 -14.21
N ILE A 117 16.32 0.38 -13.80
CA ILE A 117 16.29 1.85 -13.72
C ILE A 117 16.18 2.49 -15.11
N GLU A 118 16.82 1.93 -16.15
CA GLU A 118 16.69 2.47 -17.50
C GLU A 118 15.27 2.29 -18.04
N ASP A 119 14.65 1.16 -17.74
CA ASP A 119 13.26 0.89 -18.11
C ASP A 119 12.28 1.80 -17.37
N GLN A 120 12.54 2.09 -16.09
CA GLN A 120 11.81 3.08 -15.28
C GLN A 120 11.90 4.49 -15.87
N LEU A 121 13.12 4.94 -16.22
CA LEU A 121 13.34 6.27 -16.79
C LEU A 121 12.62 6.47 -18.14
N ARG A 122 12.49 5.40 -18.93
CA ARG A 122 11.73 5.35 -20.19
C ARG A 122 10.25 5.00 -20.02
N GLY A 123 9.82 4.83 -18.78
CA GLY A 123 8.47 4.36 -18.43
C GLY A 123 7.36 5.31 -18.85
N GLY A 124 6.16 4.73 -18.96
CA GLY A 124 4.92 5.47 -19.19
C GLY A 124 4.28 5.93 -17.89
N VAL A 125 3.34 6.86 -17.95
CA VAL A 125 2.59 7.36 -16.80
C VAL A 125 1.16 6.86 -16.89
N LYS A 126 0.68 6.27 -15.79
CA LYS A 126 -0.72 5.86 -15.57
C LYS A 126 -1.30 6.70 -14.43
N GLU A 127 -2.48 7.25 -14.63
CA GLU A 127 -3.24 7.87 -13.55
C GLU A 127 -3.88 6.76 -12.70
N ILE A 128 -3.86 6.94 -11.38
CA ILE A 128 -4.43 5.99 -10.42
C ILE A 128 -5.27 6.71 -9.38
N ASP A 129 -6.21 5.97 -8.83
CA ASP A 129 -7.02 6.39 -7.72
C ASP A 129 -6.22 6.32 -6.41
N MET A 130 -6.66 7.09 -5.41
CA MET A 130 -6.11 7.05 -4.06
C MET A 130 -7.26 6.90 -3.06
N ILE A 131 -6.98 6.28 -1.93
CA ILE A 131 -7.90 6.23 -0.79
C ILE A 131 -7.60 7.41 0.12
N LYS A 132 -8.57 8.28 0.34
CA LYS A 132 -8.47 9.32 1.38
C LYS A 132 -9.02 8.77 2.70
N THR A 133 -8.23 8.90 3.77
CA THR A 133 -8.61 8.48 5.12
C THR A 133 -8.46 9.62 6.11
N GLN A 134 -8.94 9.45 7.35
CA GLN A 134 -8.69 10.40 8.45
C GLN A 134 -7.20 10.52 8.82
N ARG A 135 -6.34 9.56 8.38
CA ARG A 135 -4.89 9.56 8.61
C ARG A 135 -4.06 10.06 7.43
N GLY A 136 -4.69 10.44 6.33
CA GLY A 136 -4.03 10.83 5.10
C GLY A 136 -4.46 9.97 3.92
N TYR A 137 -3.57 9.77 2.96
CA TYR A 137 -3.88 9.02 1.74
C TYR A 137 -3.16 7.67 1.72
N ALA A 138 -3.82 6.69 1.12
CA ALA A 138 -3.27 5.37 0.82
C ALA A 138 -3.42 5.08 -0.68
N ALA A 139 -2.47 4.38 -1.25
CA ALA A 139 -2.51 3.95 -2.65
C ALA A 139 -3.08 2.54 -2.80
N ASP A 140 -2.89 1.68 -1.80
CA ASP A 140 -3.12 0.24 -1.92
C ASP A 140 -4.33 -0.20 -1.08
N ILE A 141 -4.17 -0.42 0.21
CA ILE A 141 -5.20 -1.03 1.06
C ILE A 141 -5.26 -0.38 2.44
N CYS A 142 -6.49 -0.08 2.87
CA CYS A 142 -6.80 0.22 4.26
C CYS A 142 -7.55 -0.96 4.90
N SER A 143 -7.40 -1.18 6.19
CA SER A 143 -8.14 -2.23 6.88
C SER A 143 -8.40 -1.94 8.34
N ALA A 144 -9.41 -2.62 8.89
CA ALA A 144 -9.69 -2.63 10.31
C ALA A 144 -9.87 -4.08 10.78
N GLY A 145 -9.09 -4.53 11.76
CA GLY A 145 -9.28 -5.85 12.32
C GLY A 145 -8.03 -6.69 12.52
N LEU A 146 -8.09 -7.97 12.16
CA LEU A 146 -7.12 -8.98 12.53
C LEU A 146 -5.74 -8.73 11.92
N ASP A 147 -5.68 -8.38 10.66
CA ASP A 147 -4.43 -8.08 9.93
C ASP A 147 -3.73 -6.84 10.51
N ALA A 148 -4.49 -5.76 10.74
CA ALA A 148 -3.99 -4.57 11.39
C ALA A 148 -3.47 -4.87 12.81
N LYS A 149 -4.18 -5.71 13.59
CA LYS A 149 -3.74 -6.16 14.91
C LYS A 149 -2.41 -6.95 14.84
N VAL A 150 -2.29 -7.85 13.86
CA VAL A 150 -1.06 -8.62 13.63
C VAL A 150 0.11 -7.69 13.32
N ALA A 151 -0.06 -6.78 12.36
CA ALA A 151 0.98 -5.84 11.97
C ALA A 151 1.38 -4.90 13.12
N TYR A 152 0.40 -4.38 13.84
CA TYR A 152 0.62 -3.51 15.02
C TYR A 152 1.37 -4.24 16.16
N GLY A 153 1.17 -5.55 16.32
CA GLY A 153 1.82 -6.37 17.33
C GLY A 153 3.29 -6.71 17.04
N ILE A 154 3.73 -6.70 15.78
CA ILE A 154 5.08 -7.11 15.37
C ILE A 154 6.21 -6.39 16.14
N PRO A 155 6.20 -5.05 16.30
CA PRO A 155 7.25 -4.33 17.01
C PRO A 155 7.45 -4.79 18.45
N LYS A 156 6.39 -5.21 19.14
CA LYS A 156 6.44 -5.77 20.51
C LYS A 156 7.34 -7.02 20.55
N PHE A 157 7.16 -7.91 19.59
CA PHE A 157 7.93 -9.17 19.53
C PHE A 157 9.35 -8.98 19.02
N ARG A 158 9.60 -8.00 18.14
CA ARG A 158 10.95 -7.65 17.70
C ARG A 158 11.88 -7.17 18.82
N ARG A 159 11.32 -6.70 19.95
CA ARG A 159 12.10 -6.29 21.15
C ARG A 159 12.59 -7.48 21.98
N ILE A 160 12.08 -8.69 21.74
CA ILE A 160 12.50 -9.92 22.45
C ILE A 160 13.82 -10.40 21.82
N PRO A 161 14.88 -10.65 22.64
CA PRO A 161 16.14 -11.17 22.14
C PRO A 161 15.93 -12.45 21.31
N PHE A 162 16.63 -12.58 20.20
CA PHE A 162 16.57 -13.70 19.26
C PHE A 162 15.21 -13.86 18.53
N CYS A 163 14.25 -12.97 18.71
CA CYS A 163 12.95 -12.97 18.06
C CYS A 163 12.89 -11.92 16.95
N GLY A 164 13.63 -12.14 15.84
CA GLY A 164 13.66 -11.24 14.70
C GLY A 164 12.82 -11.72 13.50
N GLY A 165 12.52 -10.81 12.58
CA GLY A 165 11.93 -11.12 11.28
C GLY A 165 10.67 -11.98 11.33
N CYS A 166 10.73 -13.16 10.71
CA CYS A 166 9.61 -14.08 10.57
C CYS A 166 9.05 -14.61 11.91
N MET A 167 9.88 -14.70 12.96
CA MET A 167 9.45 -15.19 14.28
C MET A 167 8.52 -14.17 14.96
N ALA A 168 8.88 -12.90 14.94
CA ALA A 168 8.05 -11.83 15.51
C ALA A 168 6.67 -11.77 14.83
N TYR A 169 6.62 -11.93 13.51
CA TYR A 169 5.39 -12.02 12.75
C TYR A 169 4.52 -13.20 13.18
N LYS A 170 5.11 -14.41 13.26
CA LYS A 170 4.38 -15.62 13.70
C LYS A 170 3.84 -15.49 15.13
N LEU A 171 4.60 -14.92 16.06
CA LEU A 171 4.16 -14.70 17.43
C LEU A 171 3.01 -13.69 17.51
N SER A 172 3.07 -12.63 16.69
CA SER A 172 1.97 -11.67 16.59
C SER A 172 0.68 -12.33 16.09
N ILE A 173 0.76 -13.18 15.06
CA ILE A 173 -0.39 -13.98 14.59
C ILE A 173 -0.97 -14.84 15.72
N VAL A 174 -0.12 -15.57 16.43
CA VAL A 174 -0.57 -16.45 17.53
C VAL A 174 -1.25 -15.64 18.63
N GLU A 175 -0.66 -14.51 19.05
CA GLU A 175 -1.28 -13.62 20.06
C GLU A 175 -2.67 -13.16 19.63
N VAL A 176 -2.81 -12.68 18.40
CA VAL A 176 -4.09 -12.17 17.88
C VAL A 176 -5.13 -13.29 17.73
N LEU A 177 -4.71 -14.48 17.27
CA LEU A 177 -5.61 -15.62 17.10
C LEU A 177 -6.10 -16.20 18.43
N LEU A 178 -5.30 -16.14 19.50
CA LEU A 178 -5.69 -16.57 20.83
C LEU A 178 -6.48 -15.49 21.60
N GLY A 179 -6.43 -14.23 21.17
CA GLY A 179 -7.12 -13.11 21.78
C GLY A 179 -8.54 -12.91 21.22
N LYS A 180 -9.05 -11.67 21.41
CA LYS A 180 -10.34 -11.22 20.82
C LYS A 180 -10.16 -11.00 19.32
N ARG A 181 -10.61 -11.97 18.50
CA ARG A 181 -10.43 -11.96 17.05
C ARG A 181 -11.39 -11.03 16.35
N ALA A 182 -12.66 -11.06 16.72
CA ALA A 182 -13.72 -10.27 16.11
C ALA A 182 -14.03 -9.01 16.93
N THR A 183 -14.48 -7.99 16.24
CA THR A 183 -15.03 -6.77 16.82
C THR A 183 -16.43 -6.55 16.23
N ARG A 184 -17.40 -6.18 17.06
CA ARG A 184 -18.72 -5.78 16.58
C ARG A 184 -18.59 -4.36 16.02
N LEU A 185 -18.75 -4.24 14.72
CA LEU A 185 -18.55 -3.01 13.97
C LEU A 185 -19.88 -2.49 13.43
N HIS A 186 -20.04 -1.20 13.47
CA HIS A 186 -21.00 -0.45 12.71
C HIS A 186 -20.30 -0.05 11.41
N ILE A 187 -20.85 -0.46 10.29
CA ILE A 187 -20.27 -0.28 8.95
C ILE A 187 -21.27 0.50 8.11
N ASN A 188 -20.80 1.58 7.51
CA ASN A 188 -21.54 2.35 6.52
C ASN A 188 -20.79 2.27 5.18
N ILE A 189 -21.46 1.78 4.16
CA ILE A 189 -20.93 1.68 2.78
C ILE A 189 -21.88 2.47 1.88
N ASP A 190 -21.43 3.60 1.35
CA ASP A 190 -22.18 4.49 0.48
C ASP A 190 -23.58 4.86 1.02
N GLY A 191 -23.67 5.08 2.35
CA GLY A 191 -24.92 5.42 3.04
C GLY A 191 -25.73 4.21 3.52
N ASN A 192 -25.36 2.99 3.14
CA ASN A 192 -25.98 1.78 3.66
C ASN A 192 -25.34 1.36 4.97
N GLU A 193 -26.11 1.39 6.06
CA GLU A 193 -25.63 1.11 7.41
C GLU A 193 -26.05 -0.27 7.90
N PHE A 194 -25.11 -1.00 8.47
CA PHE A 194 -25.36 -2.30 9.08
C PHE A 194 -24.33 -2.62 10.17
N GLU A 195 -24.63 -3.60 11.01
CA GLU A 195 -23.68 -4.08 12.01
C GLU A 195 -23.20 -5.50 11.65
N ARG A 196 -21.92 -5.77 11.91
CA ARG A 196 -21.30 -7.09 11.78
C ARG A 196 -20.35 -7.38 12.93
N SER A 197 -20.31 -8.63 13.38
CA SER A 197 -19.17 -9.14 14.14
C SER A 197 -18.13 -9.63 13.14
N ALA A 198 -17.13 -8.79 12.86
CA ALA A 198 -16.13 -9.04 11.83
C ALA A 198 -14.75 -9.28 12.43
N ILE A 199 -13.98 -10.19 11.83
CA ILE A 199 -12.57 -10.37 12.13
C ILE A 199 -11.70 -9.41 11.33
N LEU A 200 -12.18 -8.99 10.16
CA LEU A 200 -11.47 -8.11 9.23
C LEU A 200 -12.46 -7.36 8.35
N VAL A 201 -12.22 -6.08 8.13
CA VAL A 201 -12.77 -5.31 7.01
C VAL A 201 -11.59 -4.75 6.25
N ALA A 202 -11.39 -5.19 5.00
CA ALA A 202 -10.39 -4.67 4.09
C ALA A 202 -11.05 -3.76 3.07
N VAL A 203 -10.48 -2.57 2.86
CA VAL A 203 -10.92 -1.55 1.89
C VAL A 203 -9.79 -1.41 0.89
N CYS A 204 -9.98 -1.95 -0.30
CA CYS A 204 -8.93 -2.15 -1.27
C CYS A 204 -9.11 -1.21 -2.47
N ASN A 205 -8.03 -0.58 -2.87
CA ASN A 205 -7.83 0.07 -4.16
C ASN A 205 -6.86 -0.78 -5.01
N GLY A 206 -5.83 -1.34 -4.38
CA GLY A 206 -4.93 -2.33 -4.97
C GLY A 206 -5.30 -3.77 -4.60
N ARG A 207 -4.53 -4.71 -5.12
CA ARG A 207 -4.83 -6.15 -5.02
C ARG A 207 -4.14 -6.85 -3.86
N TYR A 208 -2.92 -6.42 -3.51
CA TYR A 208 -2.03 -7.16 -2.62
C TYR A 208 -1.66 -6.37 -1.38
N TYR A 209 -1.56 -7.04 -0.24
CA TYR A 209 -1.03 -6.46 0.99
C TYR A 209 -0.39 -7.53 1.88
N GLY A 210 0.21 -7.11 3.00
CA GLY A 210 0.65 -7.99 4.07
C GLY A 210 1.69 -9.03 3.66
N GLY A 211 2.51 -8.76 2.62
CA GLY A 211 3.53 -9.66 2.13
C GLY A 211 3.02 -10.70 1.14
N GLY A 212 2.01 -10.34 0.34
CA GLY A 212 1.51 -11.14 -0.78
C GLY A 212 0.14 -11.79 -0.57
N PHE A 213 -0.68 -11.27 0.34
CA PHE A 213 -2.09 -11.61 0.38
C PHE A 213 -2.82 -10.93 -0.78
N LEU A 214 -3.47 -11.71 -1.62
CA LEU A 214 -4.29 -11.23 -2.74
C LEU A 214 -5.71 -10.97 -2.25
N ALA A 215 -5.91 -9.83 -1.57
CA ALA A 215 -7.15 -9.50 -0.88
C ALA A 215 -8.30 -9.15 -1.82
N ALA A 216 -8.01 -8.44 -2.90
CA ALA A 216 -8.98 -8.03 -3.92
C ALA A 216 -8.46 -8.43 -5.32
N PRO A 217 -8.69 -9.69 -5.75
CA PRO A 217 -8.05 -10.25 -6.95
C PRO A 217 -8.34 -9.50 -8.25
N GLU A 218 -9.51 -8.89 -8.35
CA GLU A 218 -9.99 -8.23 -9.56
C GLU A 218 -10.01 -6.69 -9.44
N SER A 219 -9.49 -6.14 -8.32
CA SER A 219 -9.41 -4.70 -8.09
C SER A 219 -8.62 -3.98 -9.19
N GLN A 220 -9.08 -2.79 -9.55
CA GLN A 220 -8.47 -1.91 -10.54
C GLN A 220 -8.17 -0.56 -9.88
N LEU A 221 -7.00 -0.02 -10.16
CA LEU A 221 -6.50 1.20 -9.53
C LEU A 221 -6.98 2.50 -10.22
N ASP A 222 -7.90 2.41 -11.19
CA ASP A 222 -8.31 3.53 -12.04
C ASP A 222 -9.79 3.50 -12.45
N ASP A 223 -10.63 2.77 -11.70
CA ASP A 223 -12.07 2.62 -11.99
C ASP A 223 -12.98 3.45 -11.05
N GLY A 224 -12.39 4.14 -10.07
CA GLY A 224 -13.13 4.96 -9.11
C GLY A 224 -13.93 4.15 -8.08
N VAL A 225 -13.53 2.90 -7.83
CA VAL A 225 -14.23 1.97 -6.94
C VAL A 225 -13.28 1.43 -5.88
N LEU A 226 -13.77 1.28 -4.65
CA LEU A 226 -13.11 0.54 -3.56
C LEU A 226 -13.72 -0.86 -3.49
N ASP A 227 -12.89 -1.88 -3.44
CA ASP A 227 -13.30 -3.27 -3.19
C ASP A 227 -13.30 -3.54 -1.69
N VAL A 228 -14.48 -3.63 -1.08
CA VAL A 228 -14.62 -3.83 0.36
C VAL A 228 -14.92 -5.29 0.67
N MET A 229 -14.01 -5.93 1.41
CA MET A 229 -14.15 -7.31 1.88
C MET A 229 -14.44 -7.31 3.38
N VAL A 230 -15.62 -7.76 3.78
CA VAL A 230 -16.00 -7.95 5.19
C VAL A 230 -15.90 -9.43 5.52
N VAL A 231 -14.96 -9.78 6.40
CA VAL A 231 -14.78 -11.17 6.85
C VAL A 231 -15.45 -11.34 8.20
N ASN A 232 -16.54 -12.08 8.23
CA ASN A 232 -17.37 -12.34 9.40
C ASN A 232 -16.64 -13.14 10.48
N GLU A 233 -17.14 -13.09 11.70
CA GLU A 233 -16.62 -13.88 12.81
C GLU A 233 -16.77 -15.37 12.55
N ILE A 234 -15.67 -16.09 12.58
CA ILE A 234 -15.60 -17.54 12.42
C ILE A 234 -14.68 -18.18 13.47
N SER A 235 -14.83 -19.47 13.65
CA SER A 235 -13.98 -20.24 14.57
C SER A 235 -12.53 -20.32 14.09
N LEU A 236 -11.61 -20.52 15.03
CA LEU A 236 -10.16 -20.66 14.71
C LEU A 236 -9.90 -21.79 13.69
N ALA A 237 -10.63 -22.90 13.80
CA ALA A 237 -10.53 -24.01 12.85
C ALA A 237 -10.96 -23.60 11.42
N LYS A 238 -11.98 -22.74 11.29
CA LYS A 238 -12.38 -22.18 9.99
C LYS A 238 -11.36 -21.17 9.47
N ILE A 239 -10.80 -20.29 10.34
CA ILE A 239 -9.73 -19.37 9.94
C ILE A 239 -8.57 -20.15 9.31
N ALA A 240 -8.10 -21.23 9.95
CA ALA A 240 -6.99 -22.03 9.44
C ALA A 240 -7.27 -22.65 8.04
N LYS A 241 -8.52 -22.90 7.71
CA LYS A 241 -8.94 -23.42 6.39
C LYS A 241 -9.11 -22.32 5.35
N VAL A 242 -9.67 -21.17 5.74
CA VAL A 242 -10.00 -20.05 4.84
C VAL A 242 -8.78 -19.20 4.52
N LEU A 243 -7.87 -19.02 5.49
CA LEU A 243 -6.70 -18.15 5.33
C LEU A 243 -5.84 -18.45 4.10
N PRO A 244 -5.50 -19.71 3.76
CA PRO A 244 -4.74 -20.01 2.53
C PRO A 244 -5.54 -19.71 1.25
N ILE A 245 -6.88 -19.87 1.29
CA ILE A 245 -7.76 -19.56 0.16
C ILE A 245 -7.80 -18.06 -0.06
N TYR A 246 -7.97 -17.29 1.03
CA TYR A 246 -7.94 -15.83 1.01
C TYR A 246 -6.58 -15.28 0.56
N GLN A 247 -5.49 -15.83 1.10
CA GLN A 247 -4.12 -15.43 0.72
C GLN A 247 -3.86 -15.62 -0.78
N ALA A 248 -4.37 -16.71 -1.35
CA ALA A 248 -4.22 -17.03 -2.77
C ALA A 248 -5.22 -16.30 -3.69
N GLY A 249 -6.10 -15.46 -3.15
CA GLY A 249 -7.15 -14.76 -3.92
C GLY A 249 -8.28 -15.66 -4.42
N LYS A 250 -8.33 -16.92 -3.98
CA LYS A 250 -9.33 -17.92 -4.45
C LYS A 250 -10.69 -17.78 -3.78
N HIS A 251 -10.87 -16.77 -2.96
CA HIS A 251 -12.16 -16.45 -2.33
C HIS A 251 -13.06 -15.62 -3.23
N PHE A 252 -12.53 -15.07 -4.32
CA PHE A 252 -13.21 -14.15 -5.22
C PHE A 252 -12.94 -14.55 -6.67
N ALA A 253 -13.97 -14.57 -7.51
CA ALA A 253 -13.85 -14.84 -8.94
C ALA A 253 -15.09 -14.34 -9.69
N ASN A 254 -14.90 -13.81 -10.90
CA ASN A 254 -15.97 -13.30 -11.77
C ASN A 254 -16.83 -12.20 -11.11
N GLY A 255 -16.23 -11.32 -10.32
CA GLY A 255 -16.92 -10.22 -9.65
C GLY A 255 -17.66 -10.60 -8.37
N GLU A 256 -17.53 -11.84 -7.88
CA GLU A 256 -18.32 -12.35 -6.75
C GLU A 256 -17.48 -13.21 -5.79
N ILE A 257 -17.93 -13.31 -4.55
CA ILE A 257 -17.40 -14.29 -3.59
C ILE A 257 -17.76 -15.69 -4.05
N VAL A 258 -16.82 -16.63 -3.96
CA VAL A 258 -17.08 -18.03 -4.30
C VAL A 258 -18.15 -18.63 -3.37
N PRO A 259 -19.07 -19.48 -3.85
CA PRO A 259 -20.24 -19.96 -3.08
C PRO A 259 -19.91 -20.59 -1.73
N GLU A 260 -18.77 -21.26 -1.62
CA GLU A 260 -18.32 -21.91 -0.39
C GLU A 260 -17.96 -20.91 0.74
N LEU A 261 -17.75 -19.65 0.40
CA LEU A 261 -17.30 -18.58 1.32
C LEU A 261 -18.32 -17.45 1.52
N GLU A 262 -19.46 -17.42 0.82
CA GLU A 262 -20.49 -16.37 0.93
C GLU A 262 -21.00 -16.15 2.37
N ASN A 263 -21.02 -17.18 3.21
CA ASN A 263 -21.40 -17.06 4.62
C ASN A 263 -20.24 -16.56 5.52
N ILE A 264 -19.05 -16.34 4.94
CA ILE A 264 -17.83 -15.96 5.68
C ILE A 264 -17.33 -14.61 5.21
N VAL A 265 -17.33 -14.37 3.91
CA VAL A 265 -16.84 -13.14 3.28
C VAL A 265 -18.00 -12.48 2.55
N GLU A 266 -18.18 -11.18 2.79
CA GLU A 266 -19.11 -10.33 2.04
C GLU A 266 -18.29 -9.36 1.21
N TYR A 267 -18.71 -9.09 -0.03
CA TYR A 267 -18.07 -8.15 -0.95
C TYR A 267 -19.01 -7.00 -1.27
N TYR A 268 -18.44 -5.78 -1.26
CA TYR A 268 -19.16 -4.56 -1.59
C TYR A 268 -18.26 -3.64 -2.45
N PRO A 269 -18.63 -3.34 -3.70
CA PRO A 269 -18.04 -2.23 -4.42
C PRO A 269 -18.54 -0.91 -3.81
N ALA A 270 -17.66 0.05 -3.57
CA ALA A 270 -18.00 1.27 -2.85
C ALA A 270 -17.21 2.49 -3.31
N LYS A 271 -17.72 3.67 -2.99
CA LYS A 271 -16.98 4.94 -3.12
C LYS A 271 -16.54 5.48 -1.76
N SER A 272 -17.29 5.14 -0.73
CA SER A 272 -17.00 5.57 0.64
C SER A 272 -17.34 4.47 1.64
N VAL A 273 -16.51 4.35 2.66
CA VAL A 273 -16.66 3.37 3.75
C VAL A 273 -16.36 4.05 5.07
N HIS A 274 -17.22 3.83 6.06
CA HIS A 274 -16.99 4.28 7.42
C HIS A 274 -17.20 3.11 8.37
N ILE A 275 -16.22 2.80 9.19
CA ILE A 275 -16.18 1.64 10.08
C ILE A 275 -15.84 2.13 11.47
N ARG A 276 -16.70 1.80 12.46
CA ARG A 276 -16.42 2.09 13.88
C ARG A 276 -16.91 0.95 14.77
N PRO A 277 -16.32 0.75 15.95
CA PRO A 277 -16.89 -0.17 16.93
C PRO A 277 -18.32 0.26 17.33
N VAL A 278 -19.19 -0.72 17.59
CA VAL A 278 -20.53 -0.46 18.15
C VAL A 278 -20.42 0.07 19.57
N ASP A 279 -19.44 -0.40 20.34
CA ASP A 279 -19.10 0.18 21.65
C ASP A 279 -18.18 1.40 21.44
N GLU A 280 -18.72 2.59 21.66
CA GLU A 280 -18.02 3.88 21.47
C GLU A 280 -16.79 4.06 22.37
N ASN A 281 -16.67 3.29 23.46
CA ASN A 281 -15.48 3.29 24.32
C ASN A 281 -14.38 2.36 23.80
N GLN A 282 -14.64 1.55 22.80
CA GLN A 282 -13.67 0.64 22.18
C GLN A 282 -12.95 1.33 21.03
N GLU A 283 -11.65 1.07 20.90
CA GLU A 283 -10.87 1.40 19.72
C GLU A 283 -10.77 0.17 18.80
N VAL A 284 -10.57 0.42 17.52
CA VAL A 284 -10.21 -0.57 16.51
C VAL A 284 -8.77 -0.34 16.08
N ILE A 285 -8.03 -1.41 15.82
CA ILE A 285 -6.73 -1.26 15.17
C ILE A 285 -6.97 -1.13 13.68
N VAL A 286 -6.53 -0.02 13.12
CA VAL A 286 -6.61 0.27 11.69
C VAL A 286 -5.23 0.19 11.05
N ASN A 287 -5.22 -0.15 9.77
CA ASN A 287 -4.07 -0.16 8.89
C ASN A 287 -4.34 0.78 7.71
N VAL A 288 -3.39 1.63 7.38
CA VAL A 288 -3.40 2.50 6.19
C VAL A 288 -2.06 2.29 5.50
N ASP A 289 -2.03 1.57 4.39
CA ASP A 289 -0.81 1.22 3.63
C ASP A 289 0.36 0.71 4.50
N GLY A 290 0.07 -0.14 5.49
CA GLY A 290 1.06 -0.71 6.39
C GLY A 290 1.31 0.09 7.67
N GLU A 291 0.80 1.31 7.79
CA GLU A 291 0.84 2.08 9.03
C GLU A 291 -0.33 1.70 9.95
N CYS A 292 -0.01 0.98 11.03
CA CYS A 292 -1.00 0.41 11.93
C CYS A 292 -1.04 1.11 13.29
N GLY A 293 -2.25 1.29 13.83
CA GLY A 293 -2.43 1.83 15.17
C GLY A 293 -3.89 1.88 15.61
N PRO A 294 -4.14 2.13 16.92
CA PRO A 294 -5.48 2.28 17.43
C PRO A 294 -6.14 3.57 16.91
N ASP A 295 -7.44 3.48 16.66
CA ASP A 295 -8.27 4.61 16.27
C ASP A 295 -9.72 4.40 16.71
N LYS A 296 -10.53 5.46 16.72
CA LYS A 296 -11.96 5.40 16.98
C LYS A 296 -12.74 4.81 15.80
N GLU A 297 -12.21 5.01 14.59
CA GLU A 297 -12.87 4.65 13.34
C GLU A 297 -11.86 4.49 12.20
N LEU A 298 -12.31 3.89 11.10
CA LEU A 298 -11.67 3.97 9.79
C LEU A 298 -12.68 4.61 8.83
N SER A 299 -12.32 5.77 8.30
CA SER A 299 -13.02 6.43 7.20
C SER A 299 -12.17 6.32 5.95
N ALA A 300 -12.75 5.86 4.85
CA ALA A 300 -12.08 5.70 3.56
C ALA A 300 -13.00 6.20 2.44
N GLU A 301 -12.47 7.02 1.55
CA GLU A 301 -13.16 7.56 0.39
C GLU A 301 -12.24 7.46 -0.82
N ILE A 302 -12.76 6.98 -1.96
CA ILE A 302 -12.00 6.95 -3.21
C ILE A 302 -11.82 8.36 -3.76
N VAL A 303 -10.62 8.71 -4.18
CA VAL A 303 -10.30 9.95 -4.90
C VAL A 303 -9.80 9.57 -6.28
N PRO A 304 -10.68 9.59 -7.29
CA PRO A 304 -10.37 9.09 -8.62
C PRO A 304 -9.23 9.84 -9.29
N LEU A 305 -8.35 9.11 -9.97
CA LEU A 305 -7.28 9.60 -10.85
C LEU A 305 -6.45 10.73 -10.20
N SER A 306 -6.20 10.62 -8.90
CA SER A 306 -5.61 11.69 -8.09
C SER A 306 -4.09 11.60 -7.97
N ALA A 307 -3.48 10.51 -8.41
CA ALA A 307 -2.03 10.34 -8.45
C ALA A 307 -1.56 9.82 -9.81
N ARG A 308 -0.30 10.10 -10.15
CA ARG A 308 0.31 9.69 -11.43
C ARG A 308 1.47 8.75 -11.16
N LEU A 309 1.34 7.50 -11.59
CA LEU A 309 2.30 6.42 -11.40
C LEU A 309 3.16 6.24 -12.64
N ILE A 310 4.49 6.15 -12.46
CA ILE A 310 5.41 5.74 -13.52
C ILE A 310 5.51 4.22 -13.48
N LEU A 311 5.14 3.56 -14.57
CA LEU A 311 5.38 2.15 -14.78
C LEU A 311 6.61 1.97 -15.66
N PRO A 312 7.51 1.00 -15.35
CA PRO A 312 8.60 0.63 -16.25
C PRO A 312 8.08 0.41 -17.67
N LYS A 313 8.86 0.79 -18.69
CA LYS A 313 8.38 0.75 -20.08
C LYS A 313 7.81 -0.62 -20.49
N LYS A 314 8.51 -1.71 -20.15
CA LYS A 314 8.04 -3.06 -20.45
C LYS A 314 6.73 -3.42 -19.76
N VAL A 315 6.50 -2.90 -18.53
CA VAL A 315 5.26 -3.10 -17.78
C VAL A 315 4.14 -2.26 -18.38
N TYR A 316 4.42 -1.00 -18.69
CA TYR A 316 3.46 -0.08 -19.32
C TYR A 316 2.97 -0.62 -20.67
N ASP A 317 3.90 -1.04 -21.54
CA ASP A 317 3.59 -1.55 -22.88
C ASP A 317 2.74 -2.86 -22.85
N LYS A 318 2.72 -3.60 -21.74
CA LYS A 318 1.89 -4.80 -21.57
C LYS A 318 0.45 -4.47 -21.12
N GLN A 319 0.23 -3.28 -20.56
CA GLN A 319 -1.08 -2.89 -20.00
C GLN A 319 -1.90 -2.01 -20.94
N MET A 320 -1.25 -1.44 -21.96
CA MET A 320 -1.88 -0.68 -23.05
C MET A 320 -2.29 -1.59 -24.19
#